data_7e02ea39c0b918f856fcd3fbb139dd19
#
_entry.id   7e02ea39c0b918f856fcd3fbb139dd19
#
_cell.length_a   1.000
_cell.length_b   1.000
_cell.length_c   1.000
_cell.angle_alpha   90.00
_cell.angle_beta   90.00
_cell.angle_gamma   90.00
#
_symmetry.space_group_name_H-M   'P 1'
#
loop_
_entity.id
_entity.type
_entity.pdbx_description
1 polymer ?
#
loop_
_entity_poly.entity_id
_entity_poly.type
_entity_poly.pdbx_seq_one_letter_code
_entity_poly.pdbx_strand_id
1 'polypeptide(L)'
;ISELTHISDETVKDAAGFSEVMDAFFEWAGDEAEFYSWSMIDLQILTEERSLKRYKNQKLDQAVKHWFDLQQIVDDMLHLSKNLALEKALSACDIAFVGQQHSACDDARNTARLYQIMQNPEEFRKRMQPLIDFMTPKEDVTTSMGSLFSKLKISPVE
;
A
#
# COMPACT_ATOMS: atom_id res chain seq x y z
N ILE A 1 18.49 9.46 1.18
CA ILE A 1 17.42 9.20 2.17
C ILE A 1 16.86 10.54 2.65
N SER A 2 17.69 11.47 3.12
CA SER A 2 17.26 12.76 3.68
C SER A 2 16.41 13.61 2.71
N GLU A 3 16.67 13.58 1.41
CA GLU A 3 15.86 14.28 0.40
C GLU A 3 14.44 13.69 0.27
N LEU A 4 14.28 12.39 0.51
CA LEU A 4 13.00 11.71 0.38
C LEU A 4 12.16 11.79 1.67
N THR A 5 12.81 11.57 2.81
CA THR A 5 12.14 11.48 4.13
C THR A 5 12.16 12.79 4.90
N HIS A 6 12.99 13.75 4.48
CA HIS A 6 13.32 14.99 5.20
C HIS A 6 13.85 14.79 6.62
N ILE A 7 14.36 13.58 6.92
CA ILE A 7 15.03 13.26 8.18
C ILE A 7 16.51 13.57 8.02
N SER A 8 17.02 14.51 8.81
CA SER A 8 18.43 14.91 8.85
C SER A 8 19.14 14.33 10.06
N ASP A 9 20.48 14.32 10.04
CA ASP A 9 21.28 13.90 11.20
C ASP A 9 20.98 14.77 12.44
N GLU A 10 20.62 16.03 12.23
CA GLU A 10 20.22 16.96 13.28
C GLU A 10 18.92 16.53 13.97
N THR A 11 17.93 16.09 13.16
CA THR A 11 16.62 15.62 13.68
C THR A 11 16.72 14.34 14.49
N VAL A 12 17.68 13.46 14.18
CA VAL A 12 17.83 12.19 14.89
C VAL A 12 18.79 12.23 16.06
N LYS A 13 19.56 13.32 16.19
CA LYS A 13 20.60 13.46 17.21
C LYS A 13 20.09 13.28 18.64
N ASP A 14 18.94 13.85 18.93
CA ASP A 14 18.31 13.82 20.25
C ASP A 14 17.06 12.89 20.28
N ALA A 15 16.89 12.05 19.23
CA ALA A 15 15.77 11.13 19.17
C ALA A 15 15.94 9.99 20.19
N ALA A 16 14.82 9.55 20.75
CA ALA A 16 14.78 8.39 21.64
C ALA A 16 15.26 7.12 20.93
N GLY A 17 15.86 6.21 21.70
CA GLY A 17 16.37 4.95 21.16
C GLY A 17 15.25 4.00 20.74
N PHE A 18 15.57 3.09 19.81
CA PHE A 18 14.61 2.12 19.26
C PHE A 18 13.80 1.38 20.32
N SER A 19 14.47 0.84 21.36
CA SER A 19 13.79 0.06 22.40
C SER A 19 12.80 0.93 23.19
N GLU A 20 13.19 2.14 23.53
CA GLU A 20 12.36 3.10 24.26
C GLU A 20 11.12 3.49 23.47
N VAL A 21 11.29 3.79 22.16
CA VAL A 21 10.19 4.14 21.29
C VAL A 21 9.24 2.96 21.10
N MET A 22 9.78 1.75 20.93
CA MET A 22 8.95 0.54 20.74
C MET A 22 8.19 0.16 22.02
N ASP A 23 8.79 0.30 23.19
CA ASP A 23 8.08 0.05 24.44
C ASP A 23 6.93 1.04 24.65
N ALA A 24 7.17 2.33 24.40
CA ALA A 24 6.12 3.35 24.45
C ALA A 24 5.02 3.13 23.41
N PHE A 25 5.38 2.71 22.20
CA PHE A 25 4.42 2.42 21.13
C PHE A 25 3.51 1.24 21.51
N PHE A 26 4.05 0.12 21.98
CA PHE A 26 3.24 -1.03 22.36
C PHE A 26 2.44 -0.80 23.63
N GLU A 27 2.91 0.04 24.55
CA GLU A 27 2.11 0.47 25.69
C GLU A 27 0.91 1.30 25.25
N TRP A 28 1.11 2.21 24.31
CA TRP A 28 0.03 3.02 23.72
C TRP A 28 -0.96 2.19 22.90
N ALA A 29 -0.47 1.25 22.09
CA ALA A 29 -1.33 0.44 21.22
C ALA A 29 -2.22 -0.54 22.00
N GLY A 30 -1.74 -1.04 23.15
CA GLY A 30 -2.45 -2.02 23.96
C GLY A 30 -2.27 -3.46 23.46
N ASP A 31 -2.93 -4.41 24.14
CA ASP A 31 -2.69 -5.84 23.94
C ASP A 31 -3.57 -6.48 22.85
N GLU A 32 -4.66 -5.82 22.47
CA GLU A 32 -5.62 -6.32 21.48
C GLU A 32 -5.54 -5.58 20.13
N ALA A 33 -4.46 -4.81 19.91
CA ALA A 33 -4.30 -4.05 18.68
C ALA A 33 -4.00 -4.95 17.48
N GLU A 34 -4.67 -4.67 16.37
CA GLU A 34 -4.31 -5.16 15.05
C GLU A 34 -3.48 -4.10 14.32
N PHE A 35 -2.48 -4.54 13.59
CA PHE A 35 -1.56 -3.65 12.89
C PHE A 35 -1.73 -3.79 11.39
N TYR A 36 -1.84 -2.65 10.72
CA TYR A 36 -1.95 -2.57 9.27
C TYR A 36 -0.86 -1.66 8.74
N SER A 37 -0.08 -2.15 7.78
CA SER A 37 0.80 -1.33 6.95
C SER A 37 0.35 -1.37 5.50
N TRP A 38 0.77 -0.38 4.70
CA TRP A 38 0.44 -0.40 3.28
C TRP A 38 1.13 -1.56 2.56
N SER A 39 2.30 -1.99 3.04
CA SER A 39 2.97 -3.21 2.56
C SER A 39 3.70 -3.90 3.70
N MET A 40 4.12 -5.16 3.49
CA MET A 40 4.89 -5.91 4.50
C MET A 40 6.33 -5.42 4.68
N ILE A 41 6.79 -4.46 3.91
CA ILE A 41 8.14 -3.87 4.04
C ILE A 41 8.33 -3.26 5.42
N ASP A 42 7.32 -2.60 5.97
CA ASP A 42 7.38 -1.98 7.31
C ASP A 42 7.64 -3.04 8.39
N LEU A 43 6.91 -4.15 8.33
CA LEU A 43 7.11 -5.28 9.26
C LEU A 43 8.48 -5.94 9.07
N GLN A 44 8.93 -6.09 7.83
CA GLN A 44 10.24 -6.65 7.53
C GLN A 44 11.34 -5.78 8.16
N ILE A 45 11.34 -4.48 7.91
CA ILE A 45 12.31 -3.53 8.49
C ILE A 45 12.27 -3.58 10.02
N LEU A 46 11.07 -3.57 10.61
CA LEU A 46 10.91 -3.65 12.06
C LEU A 46 11.53 -4.94 12.64
N THR A 47 11.32 -6.08 12.00
CA THR A 47 11.86 -7.36 12.45
C THR A 47 13.39 -7.47 12.26
N GLU A 48 13.93 -6.87 11.21
CA GLU A 48 15.37 -6.76 10.99
C GLU A 48 16.02 -5.87 12.05
N GLU A 49 15.50 -4.68 12.32
CA GLU A 49 15.96 -3.76 13.35
C GLU A 49 15.88 -4.39 14.75
N ARG A 50 14.77 -5.07 15.05
CA ARG A 50 14.62 -5.85 16.27
C ARG A 50 15.77 -6.84 16.46
N SER A 51 16.12 -7.56 15.40
CA SER A 51 17.18 -8.57 15.43
C SER A 51 18.55 -7.95 15.62
N LEU A 52 18.86 -6.88 14.89
CA LEU A 52 20.12 -6.12 15.00
C LEU A 52 20.33 -5.56 16.39
N LYS A 53 19.29 -5.01 16.99
CA LYS A 53 19.32 -4.38 18.32
C LYS A 53 19.10 -5.39 19.47
N ARG A 54 18.89 -6.66 19.16
CA ARG A 54 18.60 -7.74 20.13
C ARG A 54 17.43 -7.38 21.05
N TYR A 55 16.46 -6.62 20.53
CA TYR A 55 15.29 -6.18 21.27
C TYR A 55 14.33 -7.34 21.49
N LYS A 56 13.84 -7.50 22.74
CA LYS A 56 12.90 -8.53 23.14
C LYS A 56 11.68 -7.88 23.78
N ASN A 57 10.52 -8.09 23.17
CA ASN A 57 9.24 -7.59 23.69
C ASN A 57 8.13 -8.56 23.29
N GLN A 58 7.37 -9.07 24.26
CA GLN A 58 6.28 -10.02 24.03
C GLN A 58 5.13 -9.40 23.22
N LYS A 59 4.85 -8.10 23.40
CA LYS A 59 3.83 -7.39 22.63
C LYS A 59 4.20 -7.32 21.15
N LEU A 60 5.49 -7.11 20.83
CA LEU A 60 5.97 -7.20 19.45
C LEU A 60 5.82 -8.61 18.89
N ASP A 61 6.11 -9.67 19.69
CA ASP A 61 5.92 -11.05 19.24
C ASP A 61 4.44 -11.37 18.90
N GLN A 62 3.51 -10.72 19.59
CA GLN A 62 2.08 -10.83 19.31
C GLN A 62 1.70 -9.96 18.11
N ALA A 63 2.17 -8.72 18.04
CA ALA A 63 1.90 -7.80 16.95
C ALA A 63 2.28 -8.37 15.58
N VAL A 64 3.42 -9.05 15.48
CA VAL A 64 3.87 -9.72 14.24
C VAL A 64 2.84 -10.74 13.74
N LYS A 65 2.10 -11.40 14.63
CA LYS A 65 1.06 -12.39 14.26
C LYS A 65 -0.25 -11.74 13.80
N HIS A 66 -0.46 -10.49 14.18
CA HIS A 66 -1.66 -9.69 13.89
C HIS A 66 -1.31 -8.46 13.05
N TRP A 67 -0.33 -8.63 12.15
CA TRP A 67 0.10 -7.59 11.20
C TRP A 67 -0.39 -7.94 9.81
N PHE A 68 -1.11 -7.01 9.20
CA PHE A 68 -1.78 -7.22 7.93
C PHE A 68 -1.23 -6.31 6.84
N ASP A 69 -1.01 -6.89 5.66
CA ASP A 69 -0.67 -6.18 4.43
C ASP A 69 -1.95 -5.61 3.81
N LEU A 70 -2.16 -4.30 3.95
CA LEU A 70 -3.37 -3.67 3.44
C LEU A 70 -3.34 -3.57 1.90
N GLN A 71 -2.16 -3.41 1.29
CA GLN A 71 -2.01 -3.42 -0.16
C GLN A 71 -2.46 -4.76 -0.75
N GLN A 72 -2.00 -5.87 -0.17
CA GLN A 72 -2.40 -7.20 -0.61
C GLN A 72 -3.91 -7.43 -0.44
N ILE A 73 -4.49 -6.98 0.68
CA ILE A 73 -5.94 -7.06 0.90
C ILE A 73 -6.70 -6.27 -0.19
N VAL A 74 -6.24 -5.07 -0.54
CA VAL A 74 -6.84 -4.26 -1.61
C VAL A 74 -6.70 -4.96 -2.96
N ASP A 75 -5.52 -5.47 -3.28
CA ASP A 75 -5.25 -6.14 -4.55
C ASP A 75 -6.14 -7.40 -4.71
N ASP A 76 -6.31 -8.18 -3.63
CA ASP A 76 -7.17 -9.36 -3.60
C ASP A 76 -8.65 -9.00 -3.74
N MET A 77 -9.13 -7.97 -3.02
CA MET A 77 -10.52 -7.49 -3.10
C MET A 77 -10.90 -7.01 -4.52
N LEU A 78 -9.94 -6.44 -5.23
CA LEU A 78 -10.15 -5.83 -6.55
C LEU A 78 -9.68 -6.74 -7.69
N HIS A 79 -9.09 -7.90 -7.38
CA HIS A 79 -8.50 -8.85 -8.34
C HIS A 79 -7.43 -8.20 -9.24
N LEU A 80 -6.58 -7.36 -8.64
CA LEU A 80 -5.51 -6.69 -9.37
C LEU A 80 -4.33 -7.65 -9.63
N SER A 81 -3.72 -7.52 -10.79
CA SER A 81 -2.53 -8.31 -11.17
C SER A 81 -1.21 -7.66 -10.78
N LYS A 82 -1.25 -6.44 -10.25
CA LYS A 82 -0.09 -5.64 -9.85
C LYS A 82 -0.40 -4.86 -8.60
N ASN A 83 0.62 -4.72 -7.76
CA ASN A 83 0.53 -3.95 -6.54
C ASN A 83 0.15 -2.49 -6.81
N LEU A 84 -0.85 -2.02 -6.09
CA LEU A 84 -1.36 -0.65 -6.18
C LEU A 84 -0.62 0.26 -5.21
N ALA A 85 -0.14 1.40 -5.67
CA ALA A 85 0.44 2.42 -4.79
C ALA A 85 -0.65 3.11 -3.95
N LEU A 86 -0.33 3.44 -2.68
CA LEU A 86 -1.26 4.11 -1.75
C LEU A 86 -1.89 5.36 -2.35
N GLU A 87 -1.07 6.22 -2.97
CA GLU A 87 -1.56 7.45 -3.60
C GLU A 87 -2.61 7.18 -4.68
N LYS A 88 -2.41 6.14 -5.50
CA LYS A 88 -3.36 5.76 -6.55
C LYS A 88 -4.65 5.21 -5.96
N ALA A 89 -4.56 4.42 -4.88
CA ALA A 89 -5.73 3.91 -4.18
C ALA A 89 -6.56 5.04 -3.57
N LEU A 90 -5.91 5.99 -2.92
CA LEU A 90 -6.55 7.19 -2.38
C LEU A 90 -7.22 8.01 -3.47
N SER A 91 -6.48 8.30 -4.55
CA SER A 91 -6.99 9.10 -5.68
C SER A 91 -8.22 8.45 -6.33
N ALA A 92 -8.21 7.12 -6.50
CA ALA A 92 -9.36 6.39 -7.03
C ALA A 92 -10.60 6.46 -6.11
N CYS A 93 -10.39 6.68 -4.81
CA CYS A 93 -11.45 6.88 -3.83
C CYS A 93 -11.83 8.36 -3.63
N ASP A 94 -11.34 9.28 -4.47
CA ASP A 94 -11.52 10.73 -4.32
C ASP A 94 -10.98 11.28 -3.00
N ILE A 95 -9.91 10.67 -2.48
CA ILE A 95 -9.23 11.11 -1.26
C ILE A 95 -7.92 11.78 -1.64
N ALA A 96 -7.81 13.08 -1.37
CA ALA A 96 -6.53 13.76 -1.47
C ALA A 96 -5.56 13.25 -0.40
N PHE A 97 -4.31 13.00 -0.79
CA PHE A 97 -3.24 12.71 0.17
C PHE A 97 -3.01 13.94 1.05
N VAL A 98 -2.97 13.74 2.36
CA VAL A 98 -2.76 14.82 3.33
C VAL A 98 -1.37 14.69 3.95
N GLY A 99 -0.62 15.78 3.94
CA GLY A 99 0.74 15.81 4.44
C GLY A 99 1.76 15.50 3.35
N GLN A 100 2.88 14.93 3.75
CA GLN A 100 4.03 14.66 2.90
C GLN A 100 4.16 13.17 2.62
N GLN A 101 4.25 12.80 1.34
CA GLN A 101 4.58 11.43 0.93
C GLN A 101 5.97 11.02 1.48
N HIS A 102 6.10 9.76 1.84
CA HIS A 102 7.29 9.19 2.49
C HIS A 102 7.57 9.70 3.91
N SER A 103 6.60 10.41 4.49
CA SER A 103 6.51 10.62 5.93
C SER A 103 5.71 9.49 6.55
N ALA A 104 6.35 8.66 7.39
CA ALA A 104 5.71 7.48 7.96
C ALA A 104 4.39 7.81 8.69
N CYS A 105 4.32 8.96 9.38
CA CYS A 105 3.13 9.40 10.08
C CYS A 105 2.01 9.81 9.11
N ASP A 106 2.35 10.50 8.01
CA ASP A 106 1.36 10.93 7.01
C ASP A 106 0.90 9.75 6.16
N ASP A 107 1.81 8.84 5.79
CA ASP A 107 1.47 7.60 5.10
C ASP A 107 0.53 6.74 5.96
N ALA A 108 0.81 6.57 7.25
CA ALA A 108 -0.06 5.84 8.17
C ALA A 108 -1.45 6.48 8.30
N ARG A 109 -1.55 7.82 8.40
CA ARG A 109 -2.83 8.55 8.44
C ARG A 109 -3.64 8.36 7.15
N ASN A 110 -2.99 8.44 6.01
CA ASN A 110 -3.65 8.24 4.73
C ASN A 110 -4.07 6.77 4.52
N THR A 111 -3.26 5.82 4.96
CA THR A 111 -3.62 4.40 5.00
C THR A 111 -4.86 4.15 5.87
N ALA A 112 -4.92 4.75 7.05
CA ALA A 112 -6.09 4.66 7.93
C ALA A 112 -7.36 5.24 7.29
N ARG A 113 -7.25 6.36 6.55
CA ARG A 113 -8.39 6.95 5.82
C ARG A 113 -8.91 6.02 4.72
N LEU A 114 -8.02 5.37 3.99
CA LEU A 114 -8.40 4.37 2.99
C LEU A 114 -9.07 3.17 3.66
N TYR A 115 -8.49 2.65 4.74
CA TYR A 115 -9.06 1.55 5.52
C TYR A 115 -10.48 1.83 6.00
N GLN A 116 -10.78 3.06 6.43
CA GLN A 116 -12.15 3.45 6.81
C GLN A 116 -13.17 3.29 5.67
N ILE A 117 -12.78 3.61 4.43
CA ILE A 117 -13.68 3.41 3.27
C ILE A 117 -13.83 1.92 2.96
N MET A 118 -12.77 1.14 3.12
CA MET A 118 -12.78 -0.31 2.90
C MET A 118 -13.74 -1.05 3.87
N GLN A 119 -14.14 -0.45 4.99
CA GLN A 119 -15.15 -1.01 5.89
C GLN A 119 -16.53 -1.14 5.22
N ASN A 120 -16.75 -0.45 4.08
CA ASN A 120 -17.88 -0.69 3.20
C ASN A 120 -17.36 -1.24 1.84
N PRO A 121 -17.28 -2.56 1.66
CA PRO A 121 -16.68 -3.18 0.48
C PRO A 121 -17.39 -2.83 -0.83
N GLU A 122 -18.72 -2.62 -0.81
CA GLU A 122 -19.50 -2.25 -2.00
C GLU A 122 -19.16 -0.83 -2.45
N GLU A 123 -19.14 0.12 -1.52
CA GLU A 123 -18.78 1.50 -1.81
C GLU A 123 -17.32 1.62 -2.23
N PHE A 124 -16.41 0.89 -1.56
CA PHE A 124 -15.00 0.83 -1.94
C PHE A 124 -14.83 0.33 -3.37
N ARG A 125 -15.41 -0.82 -3.73
CA ARG A 125 -15.33 -1.38 -5.08
C ARG A 125 -15.91 -0.42 -6.11
N LYS A 126 -17.03 0.24 -5.82
CA LYS A 126 -17.66 1.22 -6.72
C LYS A 126 -16.72 2.39 -7.01
N ARG A 127 -16.03 2.93 -6.00
CA ARG A 127 -15.05 4.00 -6.19
C ARG A 127 -13.85 3.56 -6.98
N MET A 128 -13.39 2.32 -6.75
CA MET A 128 -12.24 1.76 -7.45
C MET A 128 -12.54 1.30 -8.88
N GLN A 129 -13.81 1.18 -9.29
CA GLN A 129 -14.21 0.65 -10.59
C GLN A 129 -13.52 1.33 -11.79
N PRO A 130 -13.40 2.66 -11.87
CA PRO A 130 -12.70 3.32 -12.98
C PRO A 130 -11.23 2.92 -13.08
N LEU A 131 -10.56 2.69 -11.95
CA LEU A 131 -9.18 2.23 -11.90
C LEU A 131 -9.07 0.77 -12.34
N ILE A 132 -9.99 -0.10 -11.88
CA ILE A 132 -10.07 -1.50 -12.29
C ILE A 132 -10.25 -1.59 -13.81
N ASP A 133 -11.19 -0.84 -14.38
CA ASP A 133 -11.46 -0.82 -15.81
C ASP A 133 -10.25 -0.33 -16.63
N PHE A 134 -9.47 0.58 -16.07
CA PHE A 134 -8.23 1.05 -16.69
C PHE A 134 -7.10 0.02 -16.60
N MET A 135 -6.98 -0.70 -15.49
CA MET A 135 -5.91 -1.68 -15.25
C MET A 135 -6.19 -3.04 -15.87
N THR A 136 -7.45 -3.37 -16.14
CA THR A 136 -7.83 -4.64 -16.76
C THR A 136 -7.64 -4.56 -18.27
N PRO A 137 -6.79 -5.40 -18.88
CA PRO A 137 -6.63 -5.42 -20.34
C PRO A 137 -7.98 -5.74 -20.99
N LYS A 138 -8.46 -4.90 -21.87
CA LYS A 138 -9.61 -5.25 -22.73
C LYS A 138 -9.13 -6.25 -23.74
N GLU A 139 -9.60 -7.50 -23.66
CA GLU A 139 -9.25 -8.60 -24.58
C GLU A 139 -9.58 -8.30 -26.05
N ASP A 140 -10.38 -7.27 -26.34
CA ASP A 140 -10.97 -7.03 -27.68
C ASP A 140 -10.11 -6.21 -28.66
N VAL A 141 -8.95 -5.66 -28.25
CA VAL A 141 -8.20 -4.81 -29.20
C VAL A 141 -7.44 -5.61 -30.26
N THR A 142 -7.02 -6.83 -29.92
CA THR A 142 -6.28 -7.69 -30.89
C THR A 142 -7.17 -8.41 -31.88
N THR A 143 -8.41 -8.76 -31.53
CA THR A 143 -9.35 -9.44 -32.41
C THR A 143 -9.92 -8.50 -33.46
N SER A 144 -10.13 -7.23 -33.14
CA SER A 144 -10.68 -6.23 -34.06
C SER A 144 -9.73 -5.88 -35.20
N MET A 145 -8.42 -5.73 -34.94
CA MET A 145 -7.44 -5.43 -36.00
C MET A 145 -7.19 -6.63 -36.91
N GLY A 146 -7.10 -7.84 -36.37
CA GLY A 146 -6.97 -9.06 -37.19
C GLY A 146 -8.15 -9.29 -38.11
N SER A 147 -9.38 -9.01 -37.68
CA SER A 147 -10.57 -9.11 -38.51
C SER A 147 -10.68 -8.01 -39.60
N LEU A 148 -10.11 -6.84 -39.35
CA LEU A 148 -10.02 -5.74 -40.30
C LEU A 148 -9.04 -6.06 -41.43
N PHE A 149 -7.89 -6.64 -41.15
CA PHE A 149 -6.90 -7.04 -42.13
C PHE A 149 -7.33 -8.26 -42.94
N SER A 150 -8.11 -9.17 -42.39
CA SER A 150 -8.67 -10.31 -43.14
C SER A 150 -9.73 -9.93 -44.19
N LYS A 151 -10.34 -8.74 -44.05
CA LYS A 151 -11.32 -8.19 -45.00
C LYS A 151 -10.70 -7.37 -46.12
N LEU A 152 -9.42 -7.01 -46.01
CA LEU A 152 -8.68 -6.35 -47.08
C LEU A 152 -8.23 -7.40 -48.13
N LYS A 153 -9.11 -7.69 -49.10
CA LYS A 153 -8.70 -8.41 -50.30
C LYS A 153 -7.79 -7.49 -51.13
N ILE A 154 -6.49 -7.66 -51.01
CA ILE A 154 -5.53 -7.07 -51.92
C ILE A 154 -5.59 -7.93 -53.19
N SER A 155 -6.22 -7.41 -54.25
CA SER A 155 -6.14 -8.02 -55.59
C SER A 155 -4.71 -7.86 -56.08
N PRO A 156 -4.06 -8.92 -56.62
CA PRO A 156 -2.77 -8.76 -57.23
C PRO A 156 -2.88 -7.87 -58.47
N VAL A 157 -1.98 -6.91 -58.56
CA VAL A 157 -1.81 -6.07 -59.73
C VAL A 157 -1.07 -6.94 -60.77
N GLU A 158 -1.68 -7.12 -61.96
CA GLU A 158 -1.06 -7.70 -63.15
C GLU A 158 0.03 -6.78 -63.71
#